data_6e00379039dea7c722b3636063c71c1e
#
_entry.id   6e00379039dea7c722b3636063c71c1e
#
_cell.length_a   1.000
_cell.length_b   1.000
_cell.length_c   1.000
_cell.angle_alpha   90.00
_cell.angle_beta   90.00
_cell.angle_gamma   90.00
#
_symmetry.space_group_name_H-M   'P 1'
#
loop_
_entity.id
_entity.type
_entity.pdbx_description
1 polymer ?
#
loop_
_entity_poly.entity_id
_entity_poly.type
_entity_poly.pdbx_seq_one_letter_code
_entity_poly.pdbx_strand_id
1 'polypeptide(L)'
;MAAGVRVATARVAFRAPGEQANGLEAVPEGLWIADQRDNRAYLVDYEGRVIRSFPGPVRNASGLSFGAGSVWTASNTRPAMIFRHDAETGHCTACIVLPNPDQGGVHGIQWRPYELGVEPPAAQEQGPELHPTAAAGRLHAGPGVSGTLWVTRPGALLIDHIDAETGELLAQIPFPATRSHGLFWDEADNSLNVAETNHGHVYRLDPLTGEVRETWRIDGREVHAMTRSADGRVWISDASTNEILVVEG
;
A
#
# COMPACT_ATOMS: atom_id res chain seq x y z
N MET A 1 10.66 12.52 -25.76
CA MET A 1 11.97 12.07 -25.22
C MET A 1 11.66 11.34 -23.94
N ALA A 2 12.14 10.10 -23.76
CA ALA A 2 11.98 9.43 -22.49
C ALA A 2 12.67 10.27 -21.39
N ALA A 3 11.93 10.65 -20.36
CA ALA A 3 12.51 11.31 -19.20
C ALA A 3 13.57 10.38 -18.60
N GLY A 4 14.77 10.90 -18.33
CA GLY A 4 15.84 10.13 -17.70
C GLY A 4 15.41 9.67 -16.31
N VAL A 5 15.93 8.52 -15.86
CA VAL A 5 15.70 8.04 -14.50
C VAL A 5 16.51 8.91 -13.53
N ARG A 6 15.84 9.59 -12.60
CA ARG A 6 16.50 10.35 -11.53
C ARG A 6 17.06 9.37 -10.48
N VAL A 7 18.33 9.57 -10.10
CA VAL A 7 18.93 8.81 -9.01
C VAL A 7 18.81 9.63 -7.74
N ALA A 8 18.20 9.06 -6.72
CA ALA A 8 18.11 9.61 -5.36
C ALA A 8 19.11 8.90 -4.45
N THR A 9 19.55 9.57 -3.40
CA THR A 9 20.32 8.99 -2.31
C THR A 9 19.42 8.71 -1.10
N ALA A 10 19.80 7.73 -0.29
CA ALA A 10 19.10 7.44 0.95
C ALA A 10 20.11 7.00 2.02
N ARG A 11 19.83 7.36 3.26
CA ARG A 11 20.58 6.88 4.42
C ARG A 11 19.76 5.88 5.22
N VAL A 12 20.41 4.88 5.78
CA VAL A 12 19.79 3.97 6.74
C VAL A 12 19.41 4.75 7.98
N ALA A 13 18.14 4.66 8.37
CA ALA A 13 17.64 5.21 9.62
C ALA A 13 17.78 4.18 10.76
N PHE A 14 17.28 2.97 10.54
CA PHE A 14 17.36 1.88 11.49
C PHE A 14 17.07 0.53 10.80
N ARG A 15 17.33 -0.57 11.49
CA ARG A 15 16.90 -1.90 11.09
C ARG A 15 15.47 -2.13 11.57
N ALA A 16 14.60 -2.59 10.66
CA ALA A 16 13.21 -2.89 11.00
C ALA A 16 13.10 -4.03 12.02
N PRO A 17 12.08 -4.02 12.91
CA PRO A 17 11.74 -5.20 13.70
C PRO A 17 11.28 -6.34 12.76
N GLY A 18 11.41 -7.58 13.21
CA GLY A 18 11.13 -8.74 12.37
C GLY A 18 12.27 -9.07 11.40
N GLU A 19 11.95 -9.74 10.30
CA GLU A 19 12.95 -10.29 9.37
C GLU A 19 12.84 -9.74 7.95
N GLN A 20 11.65 -9.24 7.55
CA GLN A 20 11.40 -8.76 6.19
C GLN A 20 10.32 -7.68 6.15
N ALA A 21 10.74 -6.42 6.30
CA ALA A 21 9.86 -5.26 6.23
C ALA A 21 9.34 -5.06 4.80
N ASN A 22 8.05 -5.21 4.59
CA ASN A 22 7.44 -5.22 3.26
C ASN A 22 6.31 -4.19 3.06
N GLY A 23 5.66 -3.73 4.13
CA GLY A 23 4.69 -2.63 4.11
C GLY A 23 5.14 -1.49 5.02
N LEU A 24 4.83 -0.25 4.68
CA LEU A 24 5.28 0.92 5.43
C LEU A 24 4.26 2.06 5.34
N GLU A 25 3.93 2.65 6.49
CA GLU A 25 3.07 3.84 6.57
C GLU A 25 3.49 4.77 7.69
N ALA A 26 3.64 6.06 7.40
CA ALA A 26 4.00 7.08 8.38
C ALA A 26 2.77 7.59 9.13
N VAL A 27 2.89 7.72 10.44
CA VAL A 27 1.91 8.32 11.34
C VAL A 27 2.62 9.31 12.27
N PRO A 28 1.89 10.18 12.99
CA PRO A 28 2.53 11.16 13.86
C PRO A 28 3.51 10.56 14.88
N GLU A 29 3.22 9.36 15.39
CA GLU A 29 4.02 8.67 16.39
C GLU A 29 5.27 7.98 15.82
N GLY A 30 5.31 7.74 14.50
CA GLY A 30 6.40 7.02 13.85
C GLY A 30 5.98 6.28 12.58
N LEU A 31 6.36 5.02 12.47
CA LEU A 31 6.11 4.20 11.28
C LEU A 31 5.38 2.90 11.64
N TRP A 32 4.28 2.63 10.93
CA TRP A 32 3.75 1.28 10.86
C TRP A 32 4.54 0.47 9.83
N ILE A 33 4.94 -0.75 10.19
CA ILE A 33 5.72 -1.66 9.35
C ILE A 33 5.01 -3.01 9.33
N ALA A 34 4.72 -3.56 8.15
CA ALA A 34 4.30 -4.95 8.00
C ALA A 34 5.50 -5.84 7.73
N ASP A 35 5.69 -6.86 8.54
CA ASP A 35 6.71 -7.88 8.30
C ASP A 35 6.12 -9.09 7.60
N GLN A 36 6.76 -9.50 6.50
CA GLN A 36 6.26 -10.60 5.67
C GLN A 36 6.50 -11.97 6.27
N ARG A 37 7.53 -12.13 7.11
CA ARG A 37 7.94 -13.44 7.65
C ARG A 37 7.11 -13.85 8.85
N ASP A 38 6.89 -12.93 9.77
CA ASP A 38 6.12 -13.22 10.98
C ASP A 38 4.64 -12.80 10.89
N ASN A 39 4.26 -12.11 9.79
CA ASN A 39 2.89 -11.62 9.54
C ASN A 39 2.39 -10.66 10.63
N ARG A 40 3.25 -9.82 11.16
CA ARG A 40 2.92 -8.81 12.18
C ARG A 40 2.93 -7.42 11.60
N ALA A 41 2.10 -6.56 12.18
CA ALA A 41 2.22 -5.11 12.06
C ALA A 41 2.94 -4.58 13.30
N TYR A 42 3.95 -3.73 13.09
CA TYR A 42 4.73 -3.07 14.13
C TYR A 42 4.55 -1.56 14.01
N LEU A 43 4.17 -0.89 15.09
CA LEU A 43 4.36 0.55 15.22
C LEU A 43 5.70 0.80 15.90
N VAL A 44 6.57 1.53 15.23
CA VAL A 44 7.86 1.97 15.79
C VAL A 44 7.92 3.49 15.81
N ASP A 45 8.69 4.07 16.73
CA ASP A 45 9.02 5.49 16.62
C ASP A 45 10.01 5.74 15.47
N TYR A 46 10.30 7.01 15.18
CA TYR A 46 11.20 7.37 14.08
C TYR A 46 12.68 7.01 14.32
N GLU A 47 13.02 6.47 15.51
CA GLU A 47 14.30 5.88 15.86
C GLU A 47 14.30 4.35 15.81
N GLY A 48 13.16 3.72 15.47
CA GLY A 48 13.02 2.28 15.30
C GLY A 48 12.68 1.50 16.58
N ARG A 49 12.36 2.18 17.70
CA ARG A 49 11.94 1.51 18.93
C ARG A 49 10.48 1.08 18.80
N VAL A 50 10.19 -0.19 19.09
CA VAL A 50 8.84 -0.73 19.00
C VAL A 50 7.96 -0.12 20.09
N ILE A 51 6.87 0.54 19.66
CA ILE A 51 5.82 1.08 20.52
C ILE A 51 4.77 0.00 20.79
N ARG A 52 4.31 -0.68 19.73
CA ARG A 52 3.37 -1.80 19.81
C ARG A 52 3.50 -2.73 18.61
N SER A 53 2.94 -3.92 18.72
CA SER A 53 2.82 -4.83 17.59
C SER A 53 1.68 -5.82 17.80
N PHE A 54 1.10 -6.29 16.71
CA PHE A 54 0.09 -7.35 16.74
C PHE A 54 0.23 -8.28 15.52
N PRO A 55 -0.14 -9.56 15.64
CA PRO A 55 -0.22 -10.47 14.51
C PRO A 55 -1.45 -10.14 13.66
N GLY A 56 -1.34 -10.25 12.36
CA GLY A 56 -2.47 -10.17 11.43
C GLY A 56 -2.94 -11.55 10.95
N PRO A 57 -4.19 -11.68 10.46
CA PRO A 57 -4.67 -12.88 9.80
C PRO A 57 -4.14 -13.00 8.36
N VAL A 58 -3.18 -12.18 8.00
CA VAL A 58 -2.55 -12.12 6.67
C VAL A 58 -1.64 -13.32 6.41
N ARG A 59 -1.44 -13.63 5.14
CA ARG A 59 -0.42 -14.57 4.69
C ARG A 59 0.60 -13.85 3.84
N ASN A 60 1.88 -13.93 4.20
CA ASN A 60 2.94 -13.15 3.58
C ASN A 60 2.55 -11.67 3.53
N ALA A 61 2.46 -11.04 4.71
CA ALA A 61 2.07 -9.63 4.84
C ALA A 61 2.91 -8.77 3.88
N SER A 62 2.26 -7.94 3.08
CA SER A 62 2.95 -7.12 2.09
C SER A 62 2.49 -5.66 2.15
N GLY A 63 1.25 -5.37 1.81
CA GLY A 63 0.70 -4.02 1.91
C GLY A 63 0.37 -3.65 3.35
N LEU A 64 0.66 -2.39 3.71
CA LEU A 64 0.19 -1.78 4.95
C LEU A 64 -0.13 -0.32 4.70
N SER A 65 -1.22 0.16 5.29
CA SER A 65 -1.57 1.57 5.36
C SER A 65 -2.29 1.90 6.66
N PHE A 66 -2.39 3.19 6.97
CA PHE A 66 -3.14 3.69 8.12
C PHE A 66 -4.17 4.74 7.66
N GLY A 67 -5.39 4.60 8.12
CA GLY A 67 -6.44 5.58 7.84
C GLY A 67 -7.74 5.24 8.53
N ALA A 68 -8.58 6.26 8.76
CA ALA A 68 -9.83 6.14 9.51
C ALA A 68 -9.63 5.47 10.89
N GLY A 69 -8.54 5.78 11.61
CA GLY A 69 -8.21 5.20 12.91
C GLY A 69 -7.87 3.70 12.89
N SER A 70 -7.61 3.15 11.72
CA SER A 70 -7.37 1.72 11.52
C SER A 70 -6.06 1.46 10.80
N VAL A 71 -5.44 0.32 11.12
CA VAL A 71 -4.33 -0.25 10.35
C VAL A 71 -4.92 -1.21 9.33
N TRP A 72 -4.54 -1.02 8.09
CA TRP A 72 -4.91 -1.88 6.97
C TRP A 72 -3.72 -2.75 6.60
N THR A 73 -3.94 -4.05 6.44
CA THR A 73 -2.89 -5.00 6.04
C THR A 73 -3.37 -5.86 4.88
N ALA A 74 -2.46 -6.27 4.01
CA ALA A 74 -2.80 -7.05 2.84
C ALA A 74 -1.96 -8.31 2.70
N SER A 75 -2.57 -9.36 2.14
CA SER A 75 -1.94 -10.65 1.88
C SER A 75 -1.35 -10.70 0.48
N ASN A 76 -0.07 -11.08 0.39
CA ASN A 76 0.60 -11.39 -0.87
C ASN A 76 0.31 -12.83 -1.34
N THR A 77 -0.86 -13.32 -1.09
CA THR A 77 -1.30 -14.67 -1.51
C THR A 77 -2.72 -14.61 -2.07
N ARG A 78 -3.11 -15.68 -2.75
CA ARG A 78 -4.50 -15.87 -3.18
C ARG A 78 -5.33 -16.49 -2.04
N PRO A 79 -6.59 -16.11 -1.90
CA PRO A 79 -7.27 -15.00 -2.59
C PRO A 79 -6.71 -13.64 -2.16
N ALA A 80 -6.77 -12.63 -3.06
CA ALA A 80 -6.34 -11.27 -2.74
C ALA A 80 -7.27 -10.66 -1.69
N MET A 81 -6.71 -10.33 -0.52
CA MET A 81 -7.48 -9.89 0.63
C MET A 81 -6.79 -8.74 1.35
N ILE A 82 -7.59 -7.83 1.89
CA ILE A 82 -7.18 -6.75 2.77
C ILE A 82 -7.92 -6.90 4.11
N PHE A 83 -7.21 -6.67 5.20
CA PHE A 83 -7.76 -6.76 6.56
C PHE A 83 -7.65 -5.41 7.24
N ARG A 84 -8.71 -5.01 7.93
CA ARG A 84 -8.76 -3.82 8.77
C ARG A 84 -8.59 -4.20 10.23
N HIS A 85 -7.73 -3.48 10.94
CA HIS A 85 -7.47 -3.69 12.35
C HIS A 85 -7.73 -2.41 13.14
N ASP A 86 -8.29 -2.55 14.31
CA ASP A 86 -8.25 -1.51 15.33
C ASP A 86 -6.79 -1.21 15.68
N ALA A 87 -6.38 0.05 15.57
CA ALA A 87 -4.97 0.42 15.71
C ALA A 87 -4.42 0.31 17.13
N GLU A 88 -5.29 0.33 18.15
CA GLU A 88 -4.90 0.22 19.54
C GLU A 88 -4.74 -1.23 20.00
N THR A 89 -5.70 -2.06 19.62
CA THR A 89 -5.80 -3.44 20.12
C THR A 89 -5.25 -4.48 19.14
N GLY A 90 -5.11 -4.12 17.86
CA GLY A 90 -4.77 -5.04 16.77
C GLY A 90 -5.93 -5.98 16.38
N HIS A 91 -7.12 -5.82 16.98
CA HIS A 91 -8.26 -6.67 16.66
C HIS A 91 -8.67 -6.49 15.20
N CYS A 92 -8.76 -7.59 14.45
CA CYS A 92 -9.24 -7.57 13.07
C CYS A 92 -10.75 -7.31 13.05
N THR A 93 -11.16 -6.18 12.49
CA THR A 93 -12.54 -5.70 12.49
C THR A 93 -13.26 -5.94 11.16
N ALA A 94 -12.51 -6.11 10.07
CA ALA A 94 -13.08 -6.38 8.75
C ALA A 94 -12.08 -7.08 7.82
N CYS A 95 -12.64 -7.73 6.80
CA CYS A 95 -11.88 -8.35 5.71
C CYS A 95 -12.57 -7.98 4.39
N ILE A 96 -11.78 -7.51 3.43
CA ILE A 96 -12.19 -7.20 2.06
C ILE A 96 -11.57 -8.24 1.15
N VAL A 97 -12.39 -8.98 0.40
CA VAL A 97 -11.94 -9.81 -0.72
C VAL A 97 -11.99 -8.94 -1.97
N LEU A 98 -10.87 -8.79 -2.63
CA LEU A 98 -10.78 -7.91 -3.81
C LEU A 98 -11.53 -8.49 -5.02
N PRO A 99 -11.95 -7.64 -5.95
CA PRO A 99 -12.41 -8.12 -7.27
C PRO A 99 -11.34 -8.98 -7.94
N ASN A 100 -11.74 -10.05 -8.61
CA ASN A 100 -10.83 -11.02 -9.25
C ASN A 100 -9.73 -11.53 -8.30
N PRO A 101 -10.07 -12.16 -7.15
CA PRO A 101 -9.15 -12.46 -6.07
C PRO A 101 -8.06 -13.48 -6.46
N ASP A 102 -8.26 -14.22 -7.54
CA ASP A 102 -7.33 -15.24 -8.02
C ASP A 102 -6.24 -14.71 -8.96
N GLN A 103 -6.27 -13.42 -9.30
CA GLN A 103 -5.27 -12.77 -10.16
C GLN A 103 -3.96 -12.37 -9.43
N GLY A 104 -3.64 -13.01 -8.33
CA GLY A 104 -2.46 -12.75 -7.51
C GLY A 104 -2.79 -12.07 -6.20
N GLY A 105 -1.78 -11.93 -5.33
CA GLY A 105 -1.90 -11.23 -4.06
C GLY A 105 -1.83 -9.72 -4.19
N VAL A 106 -1.92 -9.05 -3.05
CA VAL A 106 -1.75 -7.60 -2.90
C VAL A 106 -0.33 -7.31 -2.42
N HIS A 107 0.36 -6.35 -3.02
CA HIS A 107 1.72 -5.97 -2.61
C HIS A 107 1.81 -4.63 -1.89
N GLY A 108 1.04 -3.65 -2.28
CA GLY A 108 0.97 -2.35 -1.61
C GLY A 108 -0.46 -1.87 -1.49
N ILE A 109 -0.74 -1.12 -0.44
CA ILE A 109 -2.02 -0.45 -0.23
C ILE A 109 -1.77 0.95 0.31
N GLN A 110 -2.63 1.90 -0.07
CA GLN A 110 -2.66 3.26 0.47
C GLN A 110 -4.11 3.67 0.72
N TRP A 111 -4.44 3.96 1.96
CA TRP A 111 -5.74 4.53 2.33
C TRP A 111 -5.77 6.03 2.06
N ARG A 112 -6.93 6.51 1.58
CA ARG A 112 -7.20 7.94 1.44
C ARG A 112 -8.63 8.26 1.85
N PRO A 113 -8.87 9.43 2.49
CA PRO A 113 -10.24 9.89 2.70
C PRO A 113 -10.90 10.18 1.34
N TYR A 114 -12.22 10.11 1.26
CA TYR A 114 -12.92 10.75 0.16
C TYR A 114 -12.64 12.25 0.20
N GLU A 115 -12.29 12.83 -0.93
CA GLU A 115 -12.16 14.28 -1.02
C GLU A 115 -13.53 14.93 -0.81
N LEU A 116 -13.58 15.97 0.04
CA LEU A 116 -14.81 16.72 0.27
C LEU A 116 -15.29 17.33 -1.06
N GLY A 117 -16.50 16.96 -1.49
CA GLY A 117 -17.13 17.46 -2.72
C GLY A 117 -16.85 16.63 -3.98
N VAL A 118 -16.07 15.57 -3.90
CA VAL A 118 -15.99 14.57 -4.96
C VAL A 118 -16.94 13.44 -4.60
N GLU A 119 -18.07 13.35 -5.29
CA GLU A 119 -18.87 12.13 -5.23
C GLU A 119 -18.02 11.00 -5.78
N PRO A 120 -17.99 9.82 -5.11
CA PRO A 120 -17.32 8.66 -5.68
C PRO A 120 -17.89 8.46 -7.09
N PRO A 121 -17.05 8.17 -8.09
CA PRO A 121 -17.55 7.89 -9.43
C PRO A 121 -18.62 6.81 -9.29
N ALA A 122 -19.77 7.01 -9.93
CA ALA A 122 -20.84 6.01 -9.93
C ALA A 122 -20.21 4.68 -10.32
N ALA A 123 -20.42 3.66 -9.46
CA ALA A 123 -19.84 2.34 -9.67
C ALA A 123 -20.00 1.96 -11.13
N GLN A 124 -18.91 1.72 -11.84
CA GLN A 124 -18.98 1.33 -13.23
C GLN A 124 -19.87 0.09 -13.27
N GLU A 125 -20.92 0.11 -14.08
CA GLU A 125 -21.77 -1.06 -14.28
C GLU A 125 -20.86 -2.22 -14.68
N GLN A 126 -20.51 -3.04 -13.72
CA GLN A 126 -19.77 -4.26 -13.98
C GLN A 126 -20.67 -5.15 -14.82
N GLY A 127 -20.14 -5.61 -15.95
CA GLY A 127 -20.88 -6.50 -16.83
C GLY A 127 -21.48 -7.71 -16.10
N PRO A 128 -22.45 -8.40 -16.71
CA PRO A 128 -23.45 -9.24 -16.03
C PRO A 128 -22.95 -10.53 -15.36
N GLU A 129 -21.64 -10.75 -15.23
CA GLU A 129 -21.09 -11.97 -14.60
C GLU A 129 -20.11 -11.66 -13.47
N LEU A 130 -20.65 -11.15 -12.36
CA LEU A 130 -19.92 -11.27 -11.09
C LEU A 130 -19.97 -12.72 -10.64
N HIS A 131 -18.79 -13.35 -10.54
CA HIS A 131 -18.67 -14.67 -9.93
C HIS A 131 -19.33 -14.65 -8.54
N PRO A 132 -20.12 -15.69 -8.15
CA PRO A 132 -20.83 -15.72 -6.87
C PRO A 132 -19.96 -15.45 -5.63
N THR A 133 -18.65 -15.70 -5.71
CA THR A 133 -17.68 -15.36 -4.66
C THR A 133 -17.43 -13.86 -4.50
N ALA A 134 -17.66 -13.05 -5.51
CA ALA A 134 -17.55 -11.59 -5.39
C ALA A 134 -18.72 -11.00 -4.56
N ALA A 135 -19.89 -11.62 -4.61
CA ALA A 135 -21.03 -11.25 -3.78
C ALA A 135 -20.85 -11.69 -2.30
N ALA A 136 -20.07 -12.75 -2.05
CA ALA A 136 -19.74 -13.20 -0.69
C ALA A 136 -18.66 -12.33 -0.01
N GLY A 137 -17.94 -11.51 -0.77
CA GLY A 137 -16.86 -10.65 -0.28
C GLY A 137 -17.31 -9.41 0.52
N ARG A 138 -18.62 -9.18 0.66
CA ARG A 138 -19.16 -8.09 1.51
C ARG A 138 -19.17 -8.45 3.01
N LEU A 139 -18.14 -9.12 3.49
CA LEU A 139 -17.97 -9.36 4.91
C LEU A 139 -17.40 -8.12 5.59
N HIS A 140 -18.31 -7.15 5.83
CA HIS A 140 -18.25 -6.18 6.93
C HIS A 140 -17.06 -5.22 6.97
N ALA A 141 -17.05 -4.25 6.13
CA ALA A 141 -16.51 -2.97 6.55
C ALA A 141 -17.46 -2.44 7.64
N GLY A 142 -16.96 -2.33 8.86
CA GLY A 142 -17.78 -1.76 9.94
C GLY A 142 -18.14 -0.32 9.67
N PRO A 143 -19.24 0.22 10.21
CA PRO A 143 -19.66 1.59 9.97
C PRO A 143 -18.57 2.61 10.36
N GLY A 144 -18.42 3.65 9.58
CA GLY A 144 -17.55 4.81 9.89
C GLY A 144 -16.20 4.85 9.16
N VAL A 145 -15.98 4.03 8.11
CA VAL A 145 -14.79 4.11 7.27
C VAL A 145 -15.13 4.81 5.96
N SER A 146 -15.16 6.14 5.99
CA SER A 146 -15.31 6.91 4.74
C SER A 146 -13.94 7.09 4.10
N GLY A 147 -13.69 6.41 2.99
CA GLY A 147 -12.41 6.50 2.27
C GLY A 147 -12.24 5.44 1.20
N THR A 148 -11.09 5.47 0.58
CA THR A 148 -10.73 4.57 -0.53
C THR A 148 -9.37 3.92 -0.26
N LEU A 149 -9.09 2.84 -0.99
CA LEU A 149 -7.79 2.17 -0.99
C LEU A 149 -7.25 2.10 -2.42
N TRP A 150 -6.03 2.56 -2.61
CA TRP A 150 -5.23 2.25 -3.78
C TRP A 150 -4.46 0.96 -3.52
N VAL A 151 -4.46 0.04 -4.50
CA VAL A 151 -4.00 -1.33 -4.29
C VAL A 151 -3.14 -1.79 -5.46
N THR A 152 -1.88 -2.15 -5.22
CA THR A 152 -1.04 -2.73 -6.28
C THR A 152 -1.30 -4.22 -6.45
N ARG A 153 -1.53 -4.62 -7.71
CA ARG A 153 -1.81 -5.98 -8.15
C ARG A 153 -0.75 -6.45 -9.15
N PRO A 154 0.44 -6.88 -8.71
CA PRO A 154 1.53 -7.20 -9.63
C PRO A 154 1.20 -8.37 -10.57
N GLY A 155 0.43 -9.34 -10.13
CA GLY A 155 -0.01 -10.46 -10.99
C GLY A 155 -0.95 -10.05 -12.12
N ALA A 156 -1.65 -8.93 -11.98
CA ALA A 156 -2.55 -8.37 -12.99
C ALA A 156 -1.92 -7.20 -13.75
N LEU A 157 -0.79 -6.67 -13.30
CA LEU A 157 -0.15 -5.44 -13.78
C LEU A 157 -1.09 -4.23 -13.69
N LEU A 158 -1.86 -4.17 -12.61
CA LEU A 158 -2.87 -3.14 -12.37
C LEU A 158 -2.64 -2.50 -11.00
N ILE A 159 -3.16 -1.30 -10.87
CA ILE A 159 -3.39 -0.63 -9.60
C ILE A 159 -4.90 -0.40 -9.51
N ASP A 160 -5.53 -1.05 -8.53
CA ASP A 160 -6.95 -0.92 -8.28
C ASP A 160 -7.18 0.28 -7.34
N HIS A 161 -8.25 1.02 -7.59
CA HIS A 161 -8.82 2.00 -6.68
C HIS A 161 -10.16 1.45 -6.21
N ILE A 162 -10.28 1.17 -4.92
CA ILE A 162 -11.48 0.54 -4.36
C ILE A 162 -12.07 1.39 -3.24
N ASP A 163 -13.37 1.24 -3.03
CA ASP A 163 -14.04 1.77 -1.86
C ASP A 163 -13.62 0.98 -0.62
N ALA A 164 -13.19 1.66 0.45
CA ALA A 164 -12.67 1.02 1.66
C ALA A 164 -13.76 0.40 2.54
N GLU A 165 -15.01 0.78 2.34
CA GLU A 165 -16.15 0.24 3.09
C GLU A 165 -16.77 -0.98 2.40
N THR A 166 -16.97 -0.89 1.09
CA THR A 166 -17.67 -1.92 0.32
C THR A 166 -16.74 -2.90 -0.39
N GLY A 167 -15.50 -2.51 -0.65
CA GLY A 167 -14.55 -3.24 -1.49
C GLY A 167 -14.87 -3.17 -2.99
N GLU A 168 -15.82 -2.30 -3.37
CA GLU A 168 -16.18 -2.11 -4.79
C GLU A 168 -15.05 -1.43 -5.56
N LEU A 169 -14.85 -1.89 -6.80
CA LEU A 169 -13.87 -1.30 -7.69
C LEU A 169 -14.39 0.04 -8.22
N LEU A 170 -13.68 1.12 -7.91
CA LEU A 170 -13.99 2.48 -8.36
C LEU A 170 -13.29 2.80 -9.68
N ALA A 171 -12.01 2.41 -9.78
CA ALA A 171 -11.20 2.63 -10.97
C ALA A 171 -10.03 1.64 -11.04
N GLN A 172 -9.42 1.53 -12.20
CA GLN A 172 -8.17 0.81 -12.40
C GLN A 172 -7.25 1.63 -13.31
N ILE A 173 -5.97 1.63 -12.99
CA ILE A 173 -4.95 2.16 -13.89
C ILE A 173 -3.91 1.08 -14.18
N PRO A 174 -3.33 1.07 -15.40
CA PRO A 174 -2.27 0.13 -15.74
C PRO A 174 -1.00 0.47 -14.95
N PHE A 175 -0.26 -0.56 -14.52
CA PHE A 175 1.09 -0.38 -14.01
C PHE A 175 2.10 -0.51 -15.16
N PRO A 176 3.01 0.45 -15.34
CA PRO A 176 3.86 0.53 -16.55
C PRO A 176 5.03 -0.45 -16.57
N ALA A 177 5.17 -1.31 -15.55
CA ALA A 177 6.30 -2.23 -15.40
C ALA A 177 5.86 -3.61 -14.93
N THR A 178 6.80 -4.43 -14.44
CA THR A 178 6.58 -5.87 -14.29
C THR A 178 6.17 -6.31 -12.89
N ARG A 179 6.57 -5.57 -11.83
CA ARG A 179 6.34 -5.99 -10.45
C ARG A 179 6.14 -4.79 -9.52
N SER A 180 4.90 -4.32 -9.46
CA SER A 180 4.52 -3.29 -8.49
C SER A 180 4.61 -3.81 -7.05
N HIS A 181 5.06 -2.94 -6.15
CA HIS A 181 5.11 -3.19 -4.71
C HIS A 181 4.40 -2.08 -3.94
N GLY A 182 5.03 -1.57 -2.89
CA GLY A 182 4.47 -0.51 -2.07
C GLY A 182 4.18 0.76 -2.85
N LEU A 183 3.24 1.52 -2.39
CA LEU A 183 2.85 2.79 -2.99
C LEU A 183 2.54 3.81 -1.91
N PHE A 184 2.70 5.07 -2.22
CA PHE A 184 2.20 6.17 -1.41
C PHE A 184 1.64 7.28 -2.29
N TRP A 185 0.67 8.02 -1.74
CA TRP A 185 0.12 9.21 -2.35
C TRP A 185 0.94 10.44 -1.96
N ASP A 186 1.34 11.25 -2.93
CA ASP A 186 1.97 12.54 -2.69
C ASP A 186 0.95 13.66 -2.78
N GLU A 187 0.63 14.25 -1.61
CA GLU A 187 -0.33 15.35 -1.48
C GLU A 187 0.15 16.63 -2.19
N ALA A 188 1.46 16.78 -2.37
CA ALA A 188 2.02 18.02 -2.93
C ALA A 188 1.60 18.25 -4.38
N ASP A 189 1.34 17.17 -5.13
CA ASP A 189 1.02 17.25 -6.55
C ASP A 189 -0.03 16.24 -7.01
N ASN A 190 -0.70 15.58 -6.08
CA ASN A 190 -1.71 14.55 -6.34
C ASN A 190 -1.18 13.47 -7.29
N SER A 191 -0.06 12.88 -6.94
CA SER A 191 0.54 11.78 -7.67
C SER A 191 0.62 10.51 -6.84
N LEU A 192 0.64 9.38 -7.53
CA LEU A 192 0.80 8.07 -6.93
C LEU A 192 2.22 7.57 -7.20
N ASN A 193 3.02 7.40 -6.16
CA ASN A 193 4.37 6.87 -6.26
C ASN A 193 4.33 5.35 -6.00
N VAL A 194 4.85 4.55 -6.93
CA VAL A 194 4.76 3.09 -6.88
C VAL A 194 6.12 2.46 -7.08
N ALA A 195 6.55 1.63 -6.14
CA ALA A 195 7.80 0.88 -6.25
C ALA A 195 7.68 -0.25 -7.27
N GLU A 196 8.76 -0.48 -7.99
CA GLU A 196 8.98 -1.60 -8.90
C GLU A 196 10.28 -2.30 -8.52
N THR A 197 10.19 -3.54 -8.04
CA THR A 197 11.32 -4.21 -7.39
C THR A 197 12.27 -4.95 -8.35
N ASN A 198 11.83 -5.33 -9.55
CA ASN A 198 12.71 -6.05 -10.49
C ASN A 198 13.87 -5.19 -11.02
N HIS A 199 13.63 -3.88 -11.15
CA HIS A 199 14.63 -2.94 -11.66
C HIS A 199 15.01 -1.85 -10.64
N GLY A 200 14.41 -1.90 -9.43
CA GLY A 200 14.63 -0.92 -8.37
C GLY A 200 14.14 0.48 -8.71
N HIS A 201 13.09 0.59 -9.51
CA HIS A 201 12.51 1.87 -9.89
C HIS A 201 11.33 2.25 -9.01
N VAL A 202 11.08 3.56 -8.90
CA VAL A 202 9.84 4.13 -8.42
C VAL A 202 9.23 4.95 -9.53
N TYR A 203 7.98 4.66 -9.84
CA TYR A 203 7.19 5.38 -10.85
C TYR A 203 6.25 6.35 -10.15
N ARG A 204 6.34 7.62 -10.52
CA ARG A 204 5.38 8.64 -10.14
C ARG A 204 4.33 8.75 -11.23
N LEU A 205 3.10 8.37 -10.89
CA LEU A 205 2.01 8.20 -11.83
C LEU A 205 0.94 9.29 -11.65
N ASP A 206 0.31 9.63 -12.75
CA ASP A 206 -0.99 10.28 -12.72
C ASP A 206 -2.06 9.28 -12.24
N PRO A 207 -2.81 9.56 -11.16
CA PRO A 207 -3.76 8.58 -10.61
C PRO A 207 -5.02 8.38 -11.45
N LEU A 208 -5.31 9.28 -12.39
CA LEU A 208 -6.48 9.16 -13.26
C LEU A 208 -6.17 8.36 -14.53
N THR A 209 -4.94 8.47 -15.04
CA THR A 209 -4.58 7.90 -16.35
C THR A 209 -3.54 6.78 -16.26
N GLY A 210 -2.77 6.71 -15.16
CA GLY A 210 -1.61 5.84 -15.03
C GLY A 210 -0.39 6.33 -15.81
N GLU A 211 -0.44 7.54 -16.39
CA GLU A 211 0.70 8.11 -17.12
C GLU A 211 1.89 8.35 -16.19
N VAL A 212 3.08 7.95 -16.65
CA VAL A 212 4.32 8.15 -15.90
C VAL A 212 4.76 9.60 -15.99
N ARG A 213 4.71 10.33 -14.86
CA ARG A 213 5.18 11.70 -14.73
C ARG A 213 6.69 11.77 -14.48
N GLU A 214 7.24 10.82 -13.72
CA GLU A 214 8.65 10.73 -13.36
C GLU A 214 9.02 9.28 -13.05
N THR A 215 10.29 8.93 -13.29
CA THR A 215 10.88 7.67 -12.81
C THR A 215 12.14 8.01 -12.01
N TRP A 216 12.27 7.42 -10.81
CA TRP A 216 13.47 7.56 -9.99
C TRP A 216 13.86 6.23 -9.35
N ARG A 217 15.07 6.16 -8.81
CA ARG A 217 15.58 4.98 -8.13
C ARG A 217 16.58 5.35 -7.05
N ILE A 218 16.88 4.38 -6.19
CA ILE A 218 17.98 4.46 -5.22
C ILE A 218 18.96 3.33 -5.56
N ASP A 219 20.20 3.71 -5.90
CA ASP A 219 21.20 2.75 -6.32
C ASP A 219 21.52 1.73 -5.21
N GLY A 220 21.54 0.44 -5.58
CA GLY A 220 21.86 -0.66 -4.68
C GLY A 220 20.78 -0.97 -3.64
N ARG A 221 19.54 -0.47 -3.83
CA ARG A 221 18.41 -0.71 -2.91
C ARG A 221 17.22 -1.35 -3.61
N GLU A 222 16.57 -2.27 -2.89
CA GLU A 222 15.34 -2.90 -3.32
C GLU A 222 14.15 -2.28 -2.57
N VAL A 223 13.56 -1.23 -3.16
CA VAL A 223 12.44 -0.50 -2.54
C VAL A 223 11.19 -1.37 -2.57
N HIS A 224 10.74 -1.86 -1.41
CA HIS A 224 9.51 -2.64 -1.28
C HIS A 224 8.30 -1.81 -0.88
N ALA A 225 8.44 -0.94 0.09
CA ALA A 225 7.39 -0.02 0.49
C ALA A 225 7.94 1.39 0.69
N MET A 226 7.03 2.35 0.61
CA MET A 226 7.34 3.77 0.74
C MET A 226 6.20 4.49 1.44
N THR A 227 6.55 5.56 2.13
CA THR A 227 5.58 6.49 2.71
C THR A 227 6.20 7.87 2.87
N ARG A 228 5.37 8.90 3.06
CA ARG A 228 5.84 10.25 3.37
C ARG A 228 5.34 10.67 4.75
N SER A 229 6.26 11.06 5.62
CA SER A 229 5.90 11.65 6.93
C SER A 229 5.44 13.10 6.80
N ALA A 230 4.73 13.61 7.81
CA ALA A 230 4.17 14.95 7.82
C ALA A 230 5.21 16.07 7.67
N ASP A 231 6.46 15.83 8.01
CA ASP A 231 7.59 16.75 7.83
C ASP A 231 8.18 16.70 6.40
N GLY A 232 7.56 15.92 5.49
CA GLY A 232 7.93 15.81 4.09
C GLY A 232 9.00 14.76 3.77
N ARG A 233 9.58 14.08 4.77
CA ARG A 233 10.56 13.02 4.51
C ARG A 233 9.91 11.81 3.87
N VAL A 234 10.57 11.25 2.85
CA VAL A 234 10.17 9.98 2.24
C VAL A 234 10.95 8.86 2.92
N TRP A 235 10.21 7.89 3.45
CA TRP A 235 10.72 6.69 4.07
C TRP A 235 10.52 5.50 3.14
N ILE A 236 11.47 4.59 3.13
CA ILE A 236 11.40 3.36 2.34
C ILE A 236 11.80 2.15 3.19
N SER A 237 11.24 1.00 2.87
CA SER A 237 11.74 -0.29 3.35
C SER A 237 12.52 -0.99 2.25
N ASP A 238 13.73 -1.45 2.59
CA ASP A 238 14.51 -2.38 1.79
C ASP A 238 14.34 -3.78 2.38
N ALA A 239 13.48 -4.60 1.77
CA ALA A 239 13.18 -5.92 2.31
C ALA A 239 14.34 -6.91 2.12
N SER A 240 15.31 -6.62 1.25
CA SER A 240 16.49 -7.46 1.05
C SER A 240 17.49 -7.34 2.21
N THR A 241 17.58 -6.16 2.83
CA THR A 241 18.47 -5.88 3.97
C THR A 241 17.72 -5.76 5.30
N ASN A 242 16.39 -5.71 5.26
CA ASN A 242 15.51 -5.42 6.39
C ASN A 242 15.82 -4.07 7.06
N GLU A 243 16.15 -3.07 6.25
CA GLU A 243 16.46 -1.72 6.70
C GLU A 243 15.34 -0.74 6.34
N ILE A 244 15.13 0.23 7.21
CA ILE A 244 14.33 1.41 6.94
C ILE A 244 15.26 2.57 6.63
N LEU A 245 15.01 3.24 5.51
CA LEU A 245 15.84 4.32 5.02
C LEU A 245 15.03 5.61 4.87
N VAL A 246 15.73 6.73 4.90
CA VAL A 246 15.20 8.06 4.58
C VAL A 246 15.85 8.53 3.29
N VAL A 247 15.01 8.91 2.31
CA VAL A 247 15.47 9.51 1.07
C VAL A 247 16.02 10.91 1.36
N GLU A 248 17.20 11.19 0.85
CA GLU A 248 17.84 12.49 0.93
C GLU A 248 17.44 13.32 -0.29
N GLY A 249 17.04 14.57 -0.04
CA GLY A 249 16.52 15.51 -1.06
C GLY A 249 17.54 16.01 -2.04
#